data_91d0e00b3cebe2b92b0affce059df83c
#
_entry.id   91d0e00b3cebe2b92b0affce059df83c
#
_cell.length_a   1.000
_cell.length_b   1.000
_cell.length_c   1.000
_cell.angle_alpha   90.00
_cell.angle_beta   90.00
_cell.angle_gamma   90.00
#
_symmetry.space_group_name_H-M   'P 1'
#
loop_
_entity.id
_entity.type
_entity.pdbx_description
1 polymer ?
#
loop_
_entity_poly.entity_id
_entity_poly.type
_entity_poly.pdbx_seq_one_letter_code
_entity_poly.pdbx_strand_id
1 'polypeptide(L)'
;HQGFALGVFGAGNVGASVTKFVGPPLIAGTTVGATYLGIFPGGWRFIPVLYAVLLVIMGAMTWFMSPHADRMPGAAQPLSQQLAPLKQIRVWRFSLYYVAFFGAYVALAAWLPTYYMDNFDISLQSAAYLTAIYIFPASLLRPYGGYLSDRFGARRIMYWSLGGMLVITAVLMMPNGHIVIDHADGSQTDHLGYAIGLTPFVILVFLLGCAMGVGKAAVFKHIPEYFPDNVGAVGGLVGMLGGLGGFFLPPLFAYTKAWSGFPSSTFFVLFLLSVVCLLWMHGTVVRMLHTESPGLARHIEQPPVAR
;
A
#
# COMPACT_ATOMS: atom_id res chain seq x y z
N HIS A 1 18.93 -13.39 -2.65
CA HIS A 1 18.77 -11.95 -2.30
C HIS A 1 17.93 -11.16 -3.32
N GLN A 2 17.14 -11.84 -4.18
CA GLN A 2 16.32 -11.18 -5.20
C GLN A 2 15.17 -10.36 -4.57
N GLY A 3 14.54 -10.88 -3.53
CA GLY A 3 13.49 -10.17 -2.79
C GLY A 3 14.00 -8.90 -2.14
N PHE A 4 15.20 -8.94 -1.55
CA PHE A 4 15.84 -7.75 -0.98
C PHE A 4 16.09 -6.67 -2.05
N ALA A 5 16.66 -7.03 -3.21
CA ALA A 5 16.92 -6.08 -4.30
C ALA A 5 15.63 -5.41 -4.82
N LEU A 6 14.57 -6.19 -5.04
CA LEU A 6 13.25 -5.67 -5.43
C LEU A 6 12.64 -4.78 -4.32
N GLY A 7 12.91 -5.11 -3.07
CA GLY A 7 12.53 -4.30 -1.92
C GLY A 7 13.22 -2.93 -1.91
N VAL A 8 14.54 -2.90 -2.16
CA VAL A 8 15.32 -1.65 -2.24
C VAL A 8 14.80 -0.75 -3.35
N PHE A 9 14.58 -1.29 -4.55
CA PHE A 9 13.95 -0.54 -5.63
C PHE A 9 12.61 0.07 -5.23
N GLY A 10 11.78 -0.73 -4.56
CA GLY A 10 10.47 -0.26 -4.11
C GLY A 10 10.48 0.72 -2.93
N ALA A 11 11.58 0.84 -2.18
CA ALA A 11 11.71 1.80 -1.08
C ALA A 11 11.67 3.27 -1.55
N GLY A 12 11.93 3.52 -2.84
CA GLY A 12 11.79 4.86 -3.44
C GLY A 12 10.44 5.53 -3.22
N ASN A 13 9.37 4.76 -2.94
CA ASN A 13 8.06 5.30 -2.55
C ASN A 13 8.08 6.15 -1.27
N VAL A 14 9.17 6.15 -0.50
CA VAL A 14 9.36 7.02 0.68
C VAL A 14 9.27 8.51 0.31
N GLY A 15 9.51 8.88 -0.94
CA GLY A 15 9.32 10.25 -1.44
C GLY A 15 7.93 10.83 -1.13
N ALA A 16 6.89 9.99 -1.12
CA ALA A 16 5.55 10.41 -0.71
C ALA A 16 5.49 10.85 0.77
N SER A 17 6.27 10.24 1.65
CA SER A 17 6.42 10.66 3.05
C SER A 17 7.15 11.99 3.15
N VAL A 18 8.25 12.14 2.41
CA VAL A 18 9.02 13.39 2.37
C VAL A 18 8.13 14.55 1.93
N THR A 19 7.28 14.36 0.92
CA THR A 19 6.30 15.36 0.48
C THR A 19 5.36 15.80 1.61
N LYS A 20 4.90 14.90 2.47
CA LYS A 20 4.01 15.20 3.60
C LYS A 20 4.73 15.99 4.70
N PHE A 21 6.04 15.78 4.88
CA PHE A 21 6.85 16.55 5.84
C PHE A 21 7.22 17.93 5.30
N VAL A 22 7.62 18.01 4.05
CA VAL A 22 8.18 19.24 3.45
C VAL A 22 7.09 20.14 2.84
N GLY A 23 6.01 19.53 2.33
CA GLY A 23 4.94 20.28 1.65
C GLY A 23 4.27 21.34 2.51
N PRO A 24 3.72 21.01 3.70
CA PRO A 24 3.02 21.99 4.52
C PRO A 24 3.89 23.19 4.94
N PRO A 25 5.15 23.04 5.41
CA PRO A 25 6.03 24.16 5.70
C PRO A 25 6.33 25.03 4.46
N LEU A 26 6.53 24.42 3.29
CA LEU A 26 6.77 25.17 2.06
C LEU A 26 5.55 25.98 1.62
N ILE A 27 4.36 25.42 1.77
CA ILE A 27 3.11 26.14 1.48
C ILE A 27 2.92 27.29 2.47
N ALA A 28 3.14 27.06 3.76
CA ALA A 28 3.00 28.07 4.80
C ALA A 28 4.07 29.16 4.74
N GLY A 29 5.30 28.81 4.33
CA GLY A 29 6.43 29.73 4.22
C GLY A 29 6.47 30.56 2.94
N THR A 30 5.54 30.32 2.01
CA THR A 30 5.50 31.03 0.71
C THR A 30 4.22 31.82 0.54
N THR A 31 4.35 33.09 0.14
CA THR A 31 3.20 34.00 -0.05
C THR A 31 2.52 33.70 -1.38
N VAL A 32 1.19 33.52 -1.35
CA VAL A 32 0.38 33.35 -2.57
C VAL A 32 0.50 34.62 -3.43
N GLY A 33 0.81 34.46 -4.72
CA GLY A 33 1.02 35.56 -5.67
C GLY A 33 2.46 36.04 -5.75
N ALA A 34 3.35 35.69 -4.84
CA ALA A 34 4.77 35.94 -4.95
C ALA A 34 5.46 34.92 -5.88
N THR A 35 6.57 35.31 -6.49
CA THR A 35 7.42 34.41 -7.29
C THR A 35 8.82 34.40 -6.68
N TYR A 36 9.32 33.22 -6.37
CA TYR A 36 10.63 32.99 -5.77
C TYR A 36 11.62 32.53 -6.85
N LEU A 37 12.83 33.07 -6.86
CA LEU A 37 13.88 32.74 -7.83
C LEU A 37 13.43 32.85 -9.31
N GLY A 38 12.40 33.64 -9.58
CA GLY A 38 11.86 33.83 -10.93
C GLY A 38 11.09 32.63 -11.52
N ILE A 39 11.02 31.49 -10.80
CA ILE A 39 10.46 30.25 -11.33
C ILE A 39 9.38 29.68 -10.40
N PHE A 40 9.52 29.83 -9.08
CA PHE A 40 8.65 29.16 -8.11
C PHE A 40 7.51 30.07 -7.67
N PRO A 41 6.25 29.82 -8.09
CA PRO A 41 5.10 30.54 -7.57
C PRO A 41 4.82 30.17 -6.12
N GLY A 42 4.46 31.14 -5.28
CA GLY A 42 4.16 30.90 -3.88
C GLY A 42 2.84 30.14 -3.63
N GLY A 43 2.67 29.68 -2.40
CA GLY A 43 1.55 28.85 -1.98
C GLY A 43 1.63 27.41 -2.50
N TRP A 44 0.47 26.76 -2.66
CA TRP A 44 0.42 25.35 -3.07
C TRP A 44 1.08 25.06 -4.44
N ARG A 45 1.13 26.05 -5.32
CA ARG A 45 1.75 25.95 -6.65
C ARG A 45 3.27 25.78 -6.60
N PHE A 46 3.90 26.13 -5.49
CA PHE A 46 5.32 25.92 -5.27
C PHE A 46 5.71 24.45 -5.42
N ILE A 47 4.90 23.55 -4.86
CA ILE A 47 5.19 22.11 -4.81
C ILE A 47 5.28 21.46 -6.19
N PRO A 48 4.27 21.59 -7.10
CA PRO A 48 4.36 21.01 -8.44
C PRO A 48 5.56 21.54 -9.23
N VAL A 49 5.88 22.83 -9.13
CA VAL A 49 7.02 23.42 -9.85
C VAL A 49 8.34 22.91 -9.31
N LEU A 50 8.48 22.80 -7.97
CA LEU A 50 9.65 22.18 -7.33
C LEU A 50 9.86 20.74 -7.83
N TYR A 51 8.80 19.94 -7.87
CA TYR A 51 8.89 18.57 -8.38
C TYR A 51 9.21 18.50 -9.87
N ALA A 52 8.67 19.40 -10.68
CA ALA A 52 9.01 19.49 -12.11
C ALA A 52 10.51 19.76 -12.30
N VAL A 53 11.07 20.70 -11.55
CA VAL A 53 12.52 21.00 -11.58
C VAL A 53 13.35 19.78 -11.14
N LEU A 54 12.97 19.15 -10.03
CA LEU A 54 13.65 17.93 -9.55
C LEU A 54 13.58 16.80 -10.57
N LEU A 55 12.45 16.58 -11.23
CA LEU A 55 12.30 15.56 -12.28
C LEU A 55 13.20 15.85 -13.48
N VAL A 56 13.34 17.11 -13.90
CA VAL A 56 14.26 17.48 -14.98
C VAL A 56 15.71 17.19 -14.58
N ILE A 57 16.10 17.55 -13.36
CA ILE A 57 17.45 17.29 -12.83
C ILE A 57 17.69 15.76 -12.79
N MET A 58 16.75 14.99 -12.22
CA MET A 58 16.88 13.52 -12.14
C MET A 58 16.88 12.87 -13.51
N GLY A 59 16.08 13.37 -14.45
CA GLY A 59 16.10 12.92 -15.84
C GLY A 59 17.45 13.15 -16.51
N ALA A 60 18.02 14.35 -16.33
CA ALA A 60 19.35 14.68 -16.83
C ALA A 60 20.42 13.78 -16.17
N MET A 61 20.40 13.63 -14.84
CA MET A 61 21.33 12.75 -14.15
C MET A 61 21.24 11.30 -14.67
N THR A 62 20.03 10.77 -14.81
CA THR A 62 19.84 9.42 -15.36
C THR A 62 20.40 9.31 -16.77
N TRP A 63 20.15 10.32 -17.63
CA TRP A 63 20.64 10.32 -19.01
C TRP A 63 22.16 10.34 -19.10
N PHE A 64 22.82 11.17 -18.31
CA PHE A 64 24.28 11.33 -18.38
C PHE A 64 25.04 10.28 -17.58
N MET A 65 24.47 9.76 -16.48
CA MET A 65 25.16 8.81 -15.60
C MET A 65 24.88 7.35 -15.93
N SER A 66 23.81 7.03 -16.70
CA SER A 66 23.51 5.65 -17.06
C SER A 66 24.53 5.11 -18.06
N PRO A 67 25.02 3.86 -17.88
CA PRO A 67 25.86 3.18 -18.86
C PRO A 67 25.23 3.14 -20.24
N HIS A 68 26.04 3.16 -21.29
CA HIS A 68 25.53 3.20 -22.67
C HIS A 68 24.67 1.97 -23.02
N ALA A 69 25.01 0.80 -22.47
CA ALA A 69 24.22 -0.42 -22.61
C ALA A 69 22.80 -0.31 -22.06
N ASP A 70 22.61 0.43 -20.96
CA ASP A 70 21.30 0.62 -20.32
C ASP A 70 20.42 1.65 -21.05
N ARG A 71 21.02 2.45 -21.96
CA ARG A 71 20.31 3.41 -22.79
C ARG A 71 19.67 2.79 -24.02
N MET A 72 20.11 1.60 -24.39
CA MET A 72 19.52 0.84 -25.48
C MET A 72 18.49 -0.11 -24.90
N PRO A 73 17.18 0.16 -25.07
CA PRO A 73 16.18 -0.83 -24.72
C PRO A 73 16.49 -2.09 -25.56
N GLY A 74 16.61 -3.23 -24.89
CA GLY A 74 16.65 -4.53 -25.56
C GLY A 74 15.48 -4.66 -26.55
N ALA A 75 15.50 -5.65 -27.41
CA ALA A 75 14.46 -5.87 -28.42
C ALA A 75 13.09 -5.79 -27.74
N ALA A 76 12.36 -4.68 -28.00
CA ALA A 76 11.08 -4.42 -27.38
C ALA A 76 10.10 -5.51 -27.83
N GLN A 77 9.62 -6.30 -26.88
CA GLN A 77 8.57 -7.25 -27.17
C GLN A 77 7.32 -6.47 -27.61
N PRO A 78 6.61 -6.92 -28.66
CA PRO A 78 5.38 -6.27 -29.09
C PRO A 78 4.36 -6.23 -27.94
N LEU A 79 3.54 -5.19 -27.90
CA LEU A 79 2.55 -4.96 -26.83
C LEU A 79 1.64 -6.18 -26.61
N SER A 80 1.29 -6.89 -27.68
CA SER A 80 0.50 -8.12 -27.62
C SER A 80 1.16 -9.22 -26.76
N GLN A 81 2.48 -9.35 -26.83
CA GLN A 81 3.23 -10.31 -26.01
C GLN A 81 3.37 -9.83 -24.56
N GLN A 82 3.55 -8.53 -24.34
CA GLN A 82 3.60 -7.96 -22.99
C GLN A 82 2.27 -8.08 -22.27
N LEU A 83 1.14 -8.03 -22.98
CA LEU A 83 -0.21 -8.19 -22.43
C LEU A 83 -0.66 -9.65 -22.35
N ALA A 84 0.02 -10.58 -23.02
CA ALA A 84 -0.34 -11.99 -23.03
C ALA A 84 -0.51 -12.62 -21.62
N PRO A 85 0.29 -12.25 -20.59
CA PRO A 85 0.12 -12.77 -19.24
C PRO A 85 -1.24 -12.44 -18.60
N LEU A 86 -1.98 -11.42 -19.06
CA LEU A 86 -3.34 -11.11 -18.58
C LEU A 86 -4.34 -12.24 -18.82
N LYS A 87 -4.06 -13.17 -19.72
CA LYS A 87 -4.87 -14.38 -19.92
C LYS A 87 -4.76 -15.37 -18.77
N GLN A 88 -3.76 -15.23 -17.92
CA GLN A 88 -3.49 -16.13 -16.80
C GLN A 88 -4.13 -15.60 -15.51
N ILE A 89 -4.99 -16.38 -14.87
CA ILE A 89 -5.64 -16.04 -13.60
C ILE A 89 -4.63 -15.74 -12.47
N ARG A 90 -3.42 -16.29 -12.57
CA ARG A 90 -2.33 -16.02 -11.59
C ARG A 90 -1.93 -14.54 -11.57
N VAL A 91 -1.94 -13.86 -12.73
CA VAL A 91 -1.62 -12.43 -12.82
C VAL A 91 -2.68 -11.58 -12.12
N TRP A 92 -3.96 -11.87 -12.34
CA TRP A 92 -5.07 -11.18 -11.66
C TRP A 92 -5.04 -11.39 -10.15
N ARG A 93 -4.69 -12.59 -9.72
CA ARG A 93 -4.54 -12.91 -8.30
C ARG A 93 -3.41 -12.10 -7.65
N PHE A 94 -2.20 -12.07 -8.25
CA PHE A 94 -1.11 -11.24 -7.73
C PHE A 94 -1.43 -9.75 -7.81
N SER A 95 -2.15 -9.31 -8.84
CA SER A 95 -2.62 -7.94 -8.96
C SER A 95 -3.58 -7.58 -7.83
N LEU A 96 -4.53 -8.45 -7.48
CA LEU A 96 -5.43 -8.22 -6.35
C LEU A 96 -4.68 -8.14 -5.01
N TYR A 97 -3.71 -9.02 -4.80
CA TYR A 97 -2.86 -8.93 -3.60
C TYR A 97 -2.09 -7.61 -3.56
N TYR A 98 -1.63 -7.14 -4.74
CA TYR A 98 -0.93 -5.87 -4.82
C TYR A 98 -1.87 -4.67 -4.68
N VAL A 99 -3.14 -4.78 -5.08
CA VAL A 99 -4.20 -3.81 -4.72
C VAL A 99 -4.32 -3.70 -3.20
N ALA A 100 -4.35 -4.83 -2.47
CA ALA A 100 -4.47 -4.81 -1.02
C ALA A 100 -3.26 -4.19 -0.33
N PHE A 101 -2.03 -4.44 -0.81
CA PHE A 101 -0.82 -3.93 -0.17
C PHE A 101 -0.39 -2.55 -0.69
N PHE A 102 -0.45 -2.33 -2.01
CA PHE A 102 0.03 -1.10 -2.62
C PHE A 102 -1.10 -0.14 -2.97
N GLY A 103 -2.15 -0.63 -3.59
CA GLY A 103 -3.31 0.19 -3.92
C GLY A 103 -3.95 0.81 -2.68
N ALA A 104 -4.20 0.00 -1.65
CA ALA A 104 -4.72 0.46 -0.37
C ALA A 104 -3.75 1.42 0.35
N TYR A 105 -2.44 1.17 0.26
CA TYR A 105 -1.44 2.10 0.78
C TYR A 105 -1.54 3.49 0.12
N VAL A 106 -1.64 3.55 -1.20
CA VAL A 106 -1.77 4.81 -1.95
C VAL A 106 -3.09 5.49 -1.62
N ALA A 107 -4.16 4.73 -1.58
CA ALA A 107 -5.50 5.24 -1.23
C ALA A 107 -5.53 5.85 0.17
N LEU A 108 -4.99 5.16 1.18
CA LEU A 108 -4.91 5.68 2.55
C LEU A 108 -3.97 6.88 2.66
N ALA A 109 -2.85 6.89 1.93
CA ALA A 109 -1.94 8.04 1.93
C ALA A 109 -2.62 9.33 1.44
N ALA A 110 -3.60 9.21 0.53
CA ALA A 110 -4.42 10.33 0.08
C ALA A 110 -5.59 10.62 1.04
N TRP A 111 -6.21 9.60 1.63
CA TRP A 111 -7.41 9.69 2.45
C TRP A 111 -7.17 10.12 3.90
N LEU A 112 -6.09 9.64 4.52
CA LEU A 112 -5.81 9.85 5.94
C LEU A 112 -5.74 11.32 6.38
N PRO A 113 -5.16 12.29 5.60
CA PRO A 113 -5.17 13.68 6.06
C PRO A 113 -6.58 14.19 6.34
N THR A 114 -7.51 13.97 5.41
CA THR A 114 -8.92 14.36 5.58
C THR A 114 -9.56 13.57 6.73
N TYR A 115 -9.29 12.27 6.81
CA TYR A 115 -9.80 11.44 7.91
C TYR A 115 -9.38 11.96 9.29
N TYR A 116 -8.11 12.36 9.45
CA TYR A 116 -7.59 12.92 10.69
C TYR A 116 -8.25 14.26 11.06
N MET A 117 -8.40 15.16 10.07
CA MET A 117 -9.05 16.45 10.29
C MET A 117 -10.53 16.28 10.69
N ASP A 118 -11.26 15.43 9.97
CA ASP A 118 -12.71 15.24 10.18
C ASP A 118 -13.04 14.54 11.49
N ASN A 119 -12.19 13.64 11.99
CA ASN A 119 -12.51 12.78 13.12
C ASN A 119 -11.77 13.11 14.42
N PHE A 120 -10.67 13.86 14.34
CA PHE A 120 -9.85 14.20 15.51
C PHE A 120 -9.62 15.70 15.67
N ASP A 121 -10.25 16.52 14.83
CA ASP A 121 -10.20 18.00 14.88
C ASP A 121 -8.76 18.55 14.97
N ILE A 122 -7.84 18.01 14.17
CA ILE A 122 -6.45 18.44 14.11
C ILE A 122 -6.16 19.23 12.85
N SER A 123 -5.12 20.07 12.90
CA SER A 123 -4.70 20.88 11.76
C SER A 123 -4.25 20.04 10.56
N LEU A 124 -4.36 20.58 9.35
CA LEU A 124 -3.86 19.96 8.12
C LEU A 124 -2.36 19.59 8.23
N GLN A 125 -1.56 20.43 8.87
CA GLN A 125 -0.14 20.18 9.07
C GLN A 125 0.08 18.95 9.95
N SER A 126 -0.61 18.85 11.09
CA SER A 126 -0.54 17.68 11.97
C SER A 126 -1.04 16.43 11.28
N ALA A 127 -2.15 16.51 10.56
CA ALA A 127 -2.71 15.40 9.79
C ALA A 127 -1.74 14.90 8.70
N ALA A 128 -1.03 15.81 8.03
CA ALA A 128 0.00 15.45 7.06
C ALA A 128 1.18 14.72 7.72
N TYR A 129 1.65 15.19 8.88
CA TYR A 129 2.73 14.54 9.62
C TYR A 129 2.35 13.14 10.11
N LEU A 130 1.14 12.99 10.66
CA LEU A 130 0.65 11.67 11.09
C LEU A 130 0.48 10.72 9.90
N THR A 131 0.05 11.24 8.75
CA THR A 131 0.02 10.45 7.51
C THR A 131 1.41 10.05 7.05
N ALA A 132 2.41 10.91 7.21
CA ALA A 132 3.80 10.58 6.88
C ALA A 132 4.34 9.44 7.76
N ILE A 133 3.95 9.39 9.05
CA ILE A 133 4.29 8.29 9.97
C ILE A 133 3.77 6.94 9.45
N TYR A 134 2.61 6.90 8.80
CA TYR A 134 2.08 5.71 8.14
C TYR A 134 2.87 5.35 6.86
N ILE A 135 3.14 6.35 6.01
CA ILE A 135 3.78 6.14 4.70
C ILE A 135 5.23 5.67 4.87
N PHE A 136 5.93 6.18 5.86
CA PHE A 136 7.34 5.93 6.10
C PHE A 136 7.66 4.43 6.27
N PRO A 137 7.08 3.70 7.24
CA PRO A 137 7.33 2.27 7.37
C PRO A 137 6.79 1.47 6.19
N ALA A 138 5.65 1.86 5.62
CA ALA A 138 5.08 1.21 4.45
C ALA A 138 6.00 1.26 3.21
N SER A 139 6.94 2.19 3.16
CA SER A 139 7.94 2.30 2.09
C SER A 139 9.28 1.69 2.49
N LEU A 140 9.84 2.07 3.65
CA LEU A 140 11.18 1.65 4.07
C LEU A 140 11.27 0.19 4.51
N LEU A 141 10.18 -0.43 4.95
CA LEU A 141 10.19 -1.85 5.30
C LEU A 141 10.14 -2.79 4.09
N ARG A 142 10.06 -2.28 2.87
CA ARG A 142 10.10 -3.15 1.66
C ARG A 142 11.39 -3.95 1.51
N PRO A 143 12.62 -3.39 1.68
CA PRO A 143 13.85 -4.18 1.67
C PRO A 143 13.84 -5.28 2.73
N TYR A 144 13.37 -4.94 3.94
CA TYR A 144 13.25 -5.90 5.03
C TYR A 144 12.22 -7.01 4.73
N GLY A 145 11.06 -6.64 4.17
CA GLY A 145 10.06 -7.60 3.69
C GLY A 145 10.59 -8.52 2.59
N GLY A 146 11.43 -7.98 1.70
CA GLY A 146 12.16 -8.75 0.69
C GLY A 146 13.13 -9.75 1.31
N TYR A 147 13.93 -9.30 2.27
CA TYR A 147 14.84 -10.16 3.05
C TYR A 147 14.08 -11.27 3.80
N LEU A 148 12.98 -10.93 4.47
CA LEU A 148 12.14 -11.92 5.14
C LEU A 148 11.56 -12.94 4.15
N SER A 149 11.13 -12.47 2.98
CA SER A 149 10.61 -13.33 1.92
C SER A 149 11.68 -14.26 1.34
N ASP A 150 12.93 -13.80 1.24
CA ASP A 150 14.07 -14.64 0.82
C ASP A 150 14.40 -15.70 1.87
N ARG A 151 14.20 -15.40 3.16
CA ARG A 151 14.58 -16.29 4.28
C ARG A 151 13.47 -17.27 4.67
N PHE A 152 12.22 -16.83 4.74
CA PHE A 152 11.10 -17.58 5.28
C PHE A 152 10.08 -18.00 4.23
N GLY A 153 10.29 -17.60 2.96
CA GLY A 153 9.37 -17.83 1.87
C GLY A 153 8.32 -16.73 1.73
N ALA A 154 8.12 -16.27 0.50
CA ALA A 154 7.23 -15.15 0.19
C ALA A 154 5.77 -15.43 0.57
N ARG A 155 5.32 -16.69 0.43
CA ARG A 155 3.96 -17.11 0.80
C ARG A 155 3.67 -16.92 2.29
N ARG A 156 4.59 -17.35 3.15
CA ARG A 156 4.47 -17.22 4.60
C ARG A 156 4.42 -15.76 5.03
N ILE A 157 5.26 -14.92 4.42
CA ILE A 157 5.26 -13.48 4.68
C ILE A 157 3.96 -12.83 4.22
N MET A 158 3.37 -13.26 3.11
CA MET A 158 2.06 -12.79 2.69
C MET A 158 0.95 -13.14 3.68
N TYR A 159 0.95 -14.37 4.24
CA TYR A 159 0.00 -14.74 5.30
C TYR A 159 0.13 -13.85 6.53
N TRP A 160 1.35 -13.58 6.98
CA TRP A 160 1.58 -12.71 8.13
C TRP A 160 1.14 -11.27 7.85
N SER A 161 1.46 -10.75 6.68
CA SER A 161 1.09 -9.39 6.30
C SER A 161 -0.42 -9.22 6.12
N LEU A 162 -1.09 -10.14 5.39
CA LEU A 162 -2.56 -10.11 5.24
C LEU A 162 -3.28 -10.36 6.56
N GLY A 163 -2.79 -11.29 7.37
CA GLY A 163 -3.35 -11.56 8.70
C GLY A 163 -3.22 -10.36 9.64
N GLY A 164 -2.06 -9.71 9.65
CA GLY A 164 -1.85 -8.47 10.38
C GLY A 164 -2.78 -7.35 9.91
N MET A 165 -2.90 -7.15 8.60
CA MET A 165 -3.86 -6.20 8.03
C MET A 165 -5.29 -6.50 8.45
N LEU A 166 -5.69 -7.78 8.39
CA LEU A 166 -7.03 -8.23 8.78
C LEU A 166 -7.34 -7.85 10.23
N VAL A 167 -6.44 -8.19 11.16
CA VAL A 167 -6.63 -7.90 12.59
C VAL A 167 -6.69 -6.39 12.85
N ILE A 168 -5.76 -5.63 12.26
CA ILE A 168 -5.69 -4.18 12.47
C ILE A 168 -6.94 -3.50 11.88
N THR A 169 -7.33 -3.87 10.66
CA THR A 169 -8.53 -3.27 10.03
C THR A 169 -9.81 -3.71 10.71
N ALA A 170 -9.89 -4.91 11.30
CA ALA A 170 -11.01 -5.34 12.14
C ALA A 170 -11.21 -4.44 13.36
N VAL A 171 -10.13 -4.00 13.99
CA VAL A 171 -10.20 -3.05 15.11
C VAL A 171 -10.57 -1.64 14.61
N LEU A 172 -9.94 -1.18 13.53
CA LEU A 172 -10.16 0.18 12.99
C LEU A 172 -11.55 0.36 12.34
N MET A 173 -12.18 -0.71 11.87
CA MET A 173 -13.52 -0.62 11.26
C MET A 173 -14.64 -0.47 12.28
N MET A 174 -14.38 -0.72 13.57
CA MET A 174 -15.40 -0.57 14.59
C MET A 174 -15.81 0.91 14.70
N PRO A 175 -17.11 1.22 14.59
CA PRO A 175 -17.56 2.60 14.72
C PRO A 175 -17.41 3.08 16.16
N ASN A 176 -16.97 4.33 16.32
CA ASN A 176 -17.03 4.98 17.64
C ASN A 176 -18.50 5.20 18.02
N GLY A 177 -18.88 4.84 19.23
CA GLY A 177 -20.23 4.99 19.71
C GLY A 177 -20.51 4.22 20.98
N HIS A 178 -21.74 4.34 21.44
CA HIS A 178 -22.28 3.64 22.58
C HIS A 178 -23.50 2.82 22.15
N ILE A 179 -23.66 1.65 22.74
CA ILE A 179 -24.92 0.91 22.63
C ILE A 179 -25.79 1.36 23.77
N VAL A 180 -26.81 2.14 23.46
CA VAL A 180 -27.82 2.57 24.42
C VAL A 180 -29.02 1.66 24.30
N ILE A 181 -29.40 1.01 25.41
CA ILE A 181 -30.62 0.21 25.48
C ILE A 181 -31.69 1.06 26.14
N ASP A 182 -32.75 1.36 25.39
CA ASP A 182 -33.95 2.02 25.91
C ASP A 182 -34.86 0.96 26.58
N HIS A 183 -35.09 1.11 27.86
CA HIS A 183 -36.00 0.23 28.61
C HIS A 183 -37.46 0.72 28.50
N ALA A 184 -38.41 -0.20 28.66
CA ALA A 184 -39.85 0.10 28.60
C ALA A 184 -40.33 1.07 29.68
N ASP A 185 -39.55 1.27 30.74
CA ASP A 185 -39.79 2.22 31.83
C ASP A 185 -39.25 3.64 31.54
N GLY A 186 -38.69 3.86 30.35
CA GLY A 186 -38.08 5.13 29.93
C GLY A 186 -36.65 5.34 30.44
N SER A 187 -36.08 4.38 31.17
CA SER A 187 -34.64 4.44 31.55
C SER A 187 -33.74 4.04 30.38
N GLN A 188 -32.56 4.65 30.31
CA GLN A 188 -31.51 4.31 29.33
C GLN A 188 -30.33 3.71 30.05
N THR A 189 -29.88 2.58 29.57
CA THR A 189 -28.63 1.97 30.05
C THR A 189 -27.58 2.02 28.94
N ASP A 190 -26.45 2.62 29.29
CA ASP A 190 -25.30 2.74 28.36
C ASP A 190 -24.43 1.48 28.45
N HIS A 191 -24.36 0.73 27.38
CA HIS A 191 -23.56 -0.49 27.26
C HIS A 191 -22.51 -0.33 26.17
N LEU A 192 -21.29 -0.83 26.44
CA LEU A 192 -20.20 -0.93 25.47
C LEU A 192 -19.93 0.39 24.71
N GLY A 193 -19.40 1.39 25.42
CA GLY A 193 -18.77 2.53 24.77
C GLY A 193 -17.47 2.10 24.07
N TYR A 194 -17.35 2.32 22.76
CA TYR A 194 -16.13 2.17 22.01
C TYR A 194 -15.75 3.51 21.39
N ALA A 195 -14.59 4.02 21.77
CA ALA A 195 -14.02 5.22 21.17
C ALA A 195 -12.51 5.05 21.04
N ILE A 196 -12.02 5.06 19.81
CA ILE A 196 -10.60 5.03 19.56
C ILE A 196 -10.05 6.46 19.55
N GLY A 197 -9.16 6.75 20.50
CA GLY A 197 -8.46 8.04 20.55
C GLY A 197 -7.40 8.18 19.45
N LEU A 198 -6.90 9.40 19.26
CA LEU A 198 -5.90 9.70 18.24
C LEU A 198 -4.64 8.81 18.37
N THR A 199 -4.08 8.69 19.57
CA THR A 199 -2.83 7.93 19.78
C THR A 199 -2.94 6.45 19.40
N PRO A 200 -3.90 5.66 19.92
CA PRO A 200 -4.07 4.28 19.51
C PRO A 200 -4.42 4.14 18.02
N PHE A 201 -5.17 5.07 17.44
CA PHE A 201 -5.44 5.11 16.01
C PHE A 201 -4.15 5.25 15.20
N VAL A 202 -3.28 6.20 15.53
CA VAL A 202 -1.99 6.41 14.87
C VAL A 202 -1.09 5.18 14.98
N ILE A 203 -1.05 4.53 16.14
CA ILE A 203 -0.27 3.29 16.34
C ILE A 203 -0.79 2.18 15.43
N LEU A 204 -2.10 1.97 15.36
CA LEU A 204 -2.69 0.94 14.51
C LEU A 204 -2.45 1.22 13.03
N VAL A 205 -2.59 2.46 12.60
CA VAL A 205 -2.32 2.88 11.22
C VAL A 205 -0.83 2.74 10.89
N PHE A 206 0.08 3.05 11.82
CA PHE A 206 1.51 2.78 11.67
C PHE A 206 1.80 1.28 11.47
N LEU A 207 1.22 0.41 12.31
CA LEU A 207 1.36 -1.04 12.19
C LEU A 207 0.76 -1.57 10.88
N LEU A 208 -0.35 -0.99 10.43
CA LEU A 208 -0.93 -1.27 9.12
C LEU A 208 0.06 -0.94 7.99
N GLY A 209 0.72 0.21 8.09
CA GLY A 209 1.79 0.61 7.17
C GLY A 209 2.96 -0.39 7.17
N CYS A 210 3.37 -0.88 8.34
CA CYS A 210 4.40 -1.91 8.46
C CYS A 210 3.99 -3.21 7.73
N ALA A 211 2.78 -3.71 7.98
CA ALA A 211 2.25 -4.91 7.33
C ALA A 211 2.18 -4.75 5.80
N MET A 212 1.71 -3.60 5.32
CA MET A 212 1.66 -3.29 3.89
C MET A 212 3.06 -3.19 3.28
N GLY A 213 4.03 -2.59 3.98
CA GLY A 213 5.40 -2.47 3.52
C GLY A 213 6.05 -3.83 3.27
N VAL A 214 5.92 -4.74 4.22
CA VAL A 214 6.43 -6.11 4.14
C VAL A 214 5.69 -6.91 3.05
N GLY A 215 4.36 -6.82 3.01
CA GLY A 215 3.53 -7.54 2.04
C GLY A 215 3.79 -7.16 0.59
N LYS A 216 4.04 -5.88 0.29
CA LYS A 216 4.40 -5.41 -1.07
C LYS A 216 5.60 -6.16 -1.63
N ALA A 217 6.64 -6.35 -0.83
CA ALA A 217 7.85 -7.05 -1.26
C ALA A 217 7.59 -8.55 -1.48
N ALA A 218 6.78 -9.16 -0.63
CA ALA A 218 6.42 -10.57 -0.74
C ALA A 218 5.66 -10.89 -2.03
N VAL A 219 4.74 -10.00 -2.47
CA VAL A 219 4.05 -10.17 -3.76
C VAL A 219 5.04 -10.16 -4.92
N PHE A 220 5.95 -9.18 -4.95
CA PHE A 220 6.93 -9.07 -6.04
C PHE A 220 7.94 -10.21 -6.05
N LYS A 221 8.27 -10.80 -4.90
CA LYS A 221 9.13 -11.97 -4.82
C LYS A 221 8.54 -13.20 -5.51
N HIS A 222 7.23 -13.35 -5.54
CA HIS A 222 6.56 -14.45 -6.26
C HIS A 222 6.66 -14.34 -7.78
N ILE A 223 6.77 -13.12 -8.34
CA ILE A 223 6.72 -12.92 -9.80
C ILE A 223 7.82 -13.71 -10.52
N PRO A 224 9.10 -13.59 -10.16
CA PRO A 224 10.15 -14.38 -10.81
C PRO A 224 10.03 -15.89 -10.61
N GLU A 225 9.45 -16.31 -9.49
CA GLU A 225 9.25 -17.73 -9.18
C GLU A 225 8.18 -18.38 -10.07
N TYR A 226 7.11 -17.65 -10.37
CA TYR A 226 6.00 -18.14 -11.18
C TYR A 226 6.09 -17.78 -12.66
N PHE A 227 6.87 -16.78 -13.02
CA PHE A 227 6.99 -16.25 -14.38
C PHE A 227 8.46 -15.93 -14.73
N PRO A 228 9.37 -16.91 -14.69
CA PRO A 228 10.80 -16.67 -14.89
C PRO A 228 11.11 -16.03 -16.24
N ASP A 229 10.37 -16.39 -17.31
CA ASP A 229 10.60 -15.90 -18.67
C ASP A 229 9.95 -14.53 -18.95
N ASN A 230 9.03 -14.06 -18.08
CA ASN A 230 8.23 -12.86 -18.30
C ASN A 230 8.18 -11.93 -17.08
N VAL A 231 9.24 -11.92 -16.27
CA VAL A 231 9.30 -11.17 -15.00
C VAL A 231 8.96 -9.69 -15.18
N GLY A 232 9.52 -9.05 -16.21
CA GLY A 232 9.30 -7.62 -16.47
C GLY A 232 7.87 -7.30 -16.87
N ALA A 233 7.29 -8.07 -17.80
CA ALA A 233 5.92 -7.86 -18.26
C ALA A 233 4.90 -8.11 -17.14
N VAL A 234 5.05 -9.23 -16.42
CA VAL A 234 4.15 -9.56 -15.30
C VAL A 234 4.32 -8.59 -14.14
N GLY A 235 5.57 -8.21 -13.80
CA GLY A 235 5.84 -7.22 -12.75
C GLY A 235 5.22 -5.87 -13.07
N GLY A 236 5.34 -5.42 -14.33
CA GLY A 236 4.69 -4.20 -14.82
C GLY A 236 3.16 -4.26 -14.73
N LEU A 237 2.55 -5.36 -15.18
CA LEU A 237 1.09 -5.55 -15.14
C LEU A 237 0.56 -5.61 -13.70
N VAL A 238 1.21 -6.37 -12.82
CA VAL A 238 0.86 -6.45 -11.39
C VAL A 238 1.02 -5.09 -10.72
N GLY A 239 2.11 -4.36 -11.04
CA GLY A 239 2.35 -3.01 -10.54
C GLY A 239 1.28 -2.03 -10.99
N MET A 240 0.93 -2.04 -12.27
CA MET A 240 -0.10 -1.18 -12.86
C MET A 240 -1.49 -1.47 -12.26
N LEU A 241 -1.94 -2.73 -12.34
CA LEU A 241 -3.27 -3.12 -11.85
C LEU A 241 -3.40 -2.92 -10.34
N GLY A 242 -2.32 -3.23 -9.58
CA GLY A 242 -2.28 -2.96 -8.14
C GLY A 242 -2.33 -1.47 -7.82
N GLY A 243 -1.63 -0.65 -8.60
CA GLY A 243 -1.64 0.81 -8.45
C GLY A 243 -3.01 1.45 -8.71
N LEU A 244 -3.82 0.86 -9.60
CA LEU A 244 -5.21 1.29 -9.84
C LEU A 244 -6.08 1.23 -8.58
N GLY A 245 -5.71 0.41 -7.59
CA GLY A 245 -6.37 0.44 -6.27
C GLY A 245 -6.32 1.83 -5.62
N GLY A 246 -5.23 2.58 -5.82
CA GLY A 246 -5.12 3.98 -5.36
C GLY A 246 -6.12 4.94 -6.02
N PHE A 247 -6.65 4.58 -7.19
CA PHE A 247 -7.68 5.34 -7.90
C PHE A 247 -9.10 4.93 -7.48
N PHE A 248 -9.38 3.63 -7.38
CA PHE A 248 -10.73 3.13 -7.12
C PHE A 248 -11.10 3.12 -5.63
N LEU A 249 -10.15 2.89 -4.74
CA LEU A 249 -10.45 2.79 -3.31
C LEU A 249 -10.90 4.11 -2.66
N PRO A 250 -10.31 5.29 -2.95
CA PRO A 250 -10.78 6.53 -2.32
C PRO A 250 -12.24 6.87 -2.64
N PRO A 251 -12.74 6.79 -3.89
CA PRO A 251 -14.16 6.89 -4.15
C PRO A 251 -15.01 5.86 -3.37
N LEU A 252 -14.53 4.62 -3.27
CA LEU A 252 -15.24 3.58 -2.51
C LEU A 252 -15.29 3.91 -1.02
N PHE A 253 -14.24 4.48 -0.44
CA PHE A 253 -14.24 4.99 0.94
C PHE A 253 -15.26 6.12 1.12
N ALA A 254 -15.34 7.05 0.16
CA ALA A 254 -16.33 8.11 0.19
C ALA A 254 -17.75 7.58 0.13
N TYR A 255 -18.03 6.64 -0.77
CA TYR A 255 -19.36 6.01 -0.90
C TYR A 255 -19.76 5.25 0.37
N THR A 256 -18.86 4.44 0.92
CA THR A 256 -19.17 3.67 2.14
C THR A 256 -19.38 4.59 3.34
N LYS A 257 -18.60 5.68 3.47
CA LYS A 257 -18.82 6.71 4.50
C LYS A 257 -20.18 7.39 4.31
N ALA A 258 -20.54 7.78 3.08
CA ALA A 258 -21.82 8.45 2.80
C ALA A 258 -23.02 7.54 3.05
N TRP A 259 -22.92 6.25 2.72
CA TRP A 259 -24.00 5.29 2.88
C TRP A 259 -24.18 4.82 4.33
N SER A 260 -23.10 4.56 5.03
CA SER A 260 -23.13 4.05 6.40
C SER A 260 -23.24 5.14 7.46
N GLY A 261 -22.84 6.37 7.15
CA GLY A 261 -22.66 7.46 8.12
C GLY A 261 -21.42 7.33 9.00
N PHE A 262 -20.64 6.21 8.89
CA PHE A 262 -19.50 5.95 9.75
C PHE A 262 -18.17 6.21 9.01
N PRO A 263 -17.29 7.08 9.53
CA PRO A 263 -15.95 7.26 8.97
C PRO A 263 -15.11 5.98 8.97
N SER A 264 -15.29 5.11 9.97
CA SER A 264 -14.62 3.83 10.12
C SER A 264 -14.91 2.82 8.99
N SER A 265 -15.96 3.05 8.18
CA SER A 265 -16.29 2.25 7.00
C SER A 265 -15.16 2.18 5.97
N THR A 266 -14.25 3.15 5.94
CA THR A 266 -12.99 3.10 5.19
C THR A 266 -12.20 1.83 5.51
N PHE A 267 -12.07 1.50 6.78
CA PHE A 267 -11.34 0.31 7.23
C PHE A 267 -12.12 -0.98 7.04
N PHE A 268 -13.45 -0.92 7.02
CA PHE A 268 -14.30 -2.04 6.63
C PHE A 268 -14.04 -2.48 5.18
N VAL A 269 -13.88 -1.53 4.26
CA VAL A 269 -13.50 -1.84 2.86
C VAL A 269 -12.15 -2.57 2.82
N LEU A 270 -11.16 -2.11 3.59
CA LEU A 270 -9.85 -2.74 3.64
C LEU A 270 -9.88 -4.10 4.34
N PHE A 271 -10.72 -4.24 5.36
CA PHE A 271 -10.98 -5.53 6.01
C PHE A 271 -11.51 -6.55 5.01
N LEU A 272 -12.58 -6.21 4.27
CA LEU A 272 -13.14 -7.09 3.24
C LEU A 272 -12.13 -7.43 2.15
N LEU A 273 -11.35 -6.46 1.69
CA LEU A 273 -10.30 -6.69 0.72
C LEU A 273 -9.25 -7.68 1.25
N SER A 274 -8.85 -7.55 2.52
CA SER A 274 -7.91 -8.47 3.17
C SER A 274 -8.49 -9.87 3.31
N VAL A 275 -9.77 -10.00 3.68
CA VAL A 275 -10.51 -11.28 3.74
C VAL A 275 -10.51 -11.95 2.36
N VAL A 276 -10.91 -11.24 1.31
CA VAL A 276 -10.96 -11.78 -0.06
C VAL A 276 -9.58 -12.25 -0.52
N CYS A 277 -8.54 -11.44 -0.28
CA CYS A 277 -7.17 -11.82 -0.63
C CYS A 277 -6.71 -13.07 0.14
N LEU A 278 -6.99 -13.16 1.44
CA LEU A 278 -6.61 -14.29 2.30
C LEU A 278 -7.33 -15.56 1.87
N LEU A 279 -8.63 -15.49 1.65
CA LEU A 279 -9.45 -16.64 1.21
C LEU A 279 -9.00 -17.14 -0.16
N TRP A 280 -8.77 -16.25 -1.11
CA TRP A 280 -8.29 -16.64 -2.44
C TRP A 280 -6.89 -17.24 -2.38
N MET A 281 -5.99 -16.63 -1.60
CA MET A 281 -4.64 -17.16 -1.42
C MET A 281 -4.70 -18.54 -0.77
N HIS A 282 -5.42 -18.69 0.35
CA HIS A 282 -5.52 -19.96 1.07
C HIS A 282 -6.15 -21.05 0.20
N GLY A 283 -7.26 -20.78 -0.46
CA GLY A 283 -7.90 -21.73 -1.37
C GLY A 283 -6.98 -22.17 -2.50
N THR A 284 -6.15 -21.26 -3.03
CA THR A 284 -5.16 -21.62 -4.05
C THR A 284 -4.05 -22.50 -3.49
N VAL A 285 -3.53 -22.17 -2.30
CA VAL A 285 -2.47 -22.95 -1.65
C VAL A 285 -2.97 -24.36 -1.34
N VAL A 286 -4.17 -24.49 -0.79
CA VAL A 286 -4.78 -25.80 -0.49
C VAL A 286 -4.94 -26.61 -1.79
N ARG A 287 -5.46 -26.00 -2.86
CA ARG A 287 -5.59 -26.67 -4.15
C ARG A 287 -4.26 -27.14 -4.70
N MET A 288 -3.21 -26.30 -4.66
CA MET A 288 -1.87 -26.67 -5.12
C MET A 288 -1.30 -27.85 -4.31
N LEU A 289 -1.46 -27.85 -2.98
CA LEU A 289 -1.00 -28.93 -2.14
C LEU A 289 -1.68 -30.24 -2.47
N HIS A 290 -2.98 -30.23 -2.72
CA HIS A 290 -3.75 -31.45 -2.99
C HIS A 290 -3.58 -31.98 -4.42
N THR A 291 -3.38 -31.08 -5.43
CA THR A 291 -3.37 -31.49 -6.84
C THR A 291 -1.97 -31.61 -7.44
N GLU A 292 -1.05 -30.70 -7.09
CA GLU A 292 0.26 -30.61 -7.75
C GLU A 292 1.39 -31.22 -6.91
N SER A 293 1.23 -31.30 -5.60
CA SER A 293 2.30 -31.78 -4.69
C SER A 293 1.74 -32.41 -3.39
N PRO A 294 1.05 -33.55 -3.47
CA PRO A 294 0.47 -34.22 -2.29
C PRO A 294 1.50 -34.54 -1.20
N GLY A 295 2.76 -34.81 -1.59
CA GLY A 295 3.86 -35.06 -0.67
C GLY A 295 4.28 -33.85 0.16
N LEU A 296 4.01 -32.62 -0.30
CA LEU A 296 4.29 -31.37 0.40
C LEU A 296 3.16 -30.93 1.32
N ALA A 297 2.03 -31.64 1.35
CA ALA A 297 0.89 -31.30 2.18
C ALA A 297 1.23 -31.27 3.70
N ARG A 298 2.31 -31.91 4.11
CA ARG A 298 2.82 -31.91 5.49
C ARG A 298 3.78 -30.74 5.78
N HIS A 299 4.29 -30.03 4.77
CA HIS A 299 5.24 -28.93 4.92
C HIS A 299 4.77 -27.76 4.06
N ILE A 300 4.31 -26.69 4.70
CA ILE A 300 3.77 -25.50 4.02
C ILE A 300 4.85 -24.79 3.16
N GLU A 301 6.12 -24.92 3.50
CA GLU A 301 7.27 -24.49 2.69
C GLU A 301 8.50 -25.31 3.07
N GLN A 302 9.13 -25.95 2.10
CA GLN A 302 10.52 -26.36 2.27
C GLN A 302 11.43 -25.24 1.76
N PRO A 303 12.52 -24.90 2.49
CA PRO A 303 13.54 -24.04 1.92
C PRO A 303 14.07 -24.66 0.63
N PRO A 304 14.41 -23.87 -0.41
CA PRO A 304 14.98 -24.40 -1.63
C PRO A 304 16.21 -25.24 -1.24
N VAL A 305 16.21 -26.50 -1.66
CA VAL A 305 17.38 -27.38 -1.50
C VAL A 305 18.52 -26.65 -2.22
N ALA A 306 19.53 -26.27 -1.47
CA ALA A 306 20.74 -25.70 -2.02
C ALA A 306 21.33 -26.73 -3.01
N ARG A 307 21.25 -26.43 -4.31
CA ARG A 307 22.02 -27.07 -5.37
C ARG A 307 23.25 -26.27 -5.65
#